data_79683c6d77f10fdbd6c609bd9b92104d
#
_entry.id   79683c6d77f10fdbd6c609bd9b92104d
#
_cell.length_a   1.000
_cell.length_b   1.000
_cell.length_c   1.000
_cell.angle_alpha   90.00
_cell.angle_beta   90.00
_cell.angle_gamma   90.00
#
_symmetry.space_group_name_H-M   'P 1'
#
loop_
_entity.id
_entity.type
_entity.pdbx_description
1 polymer ?
#
loop_
_entity_poly.entity_id
_entity_poly.type
_entity_poly.pdbx_seq_one_letter_code
_entity_poly.pdbx_strand_id
1 'polypeptide(L)'
;MKKLPLVFSGCLLGLAGAGNLMLDTLPILSHLLSLTGLILWIYFLILHLFSWKETKQELTKPPLLSGMGTFPMAGMILSTYVFRIFPHLPIVAQGLWWFSFLLDWALIVIFTIKFAYPCKRVNSTPSWTVLYVGIAVAALTYPLVGIIEIAYVTLIFGFLLTFYL
;
A
#
# COMPACT_ATOMS: atom_id res chain seq x y z
N MET A 1 -3.57 6.65 24.23
CA MET A 1 -3.84 5.40 23.46
C MET A 1 -2.50 4.84 23.01
N LYS A 2 -2.26 3.51 23.15
CA LYS A 2 -1.04 2.90 22.62
C LYS A 2 -1.11 2.99 21.09
N LYS A 3 -0.13 3.65 20.47
CA LYS A 3 -0.01 3.80 19.03
C LYS A 3 0.33 2.43 18.41
N LEU A 4 -0.35 2.08 17.30
CA LEU A 4 0.05 0.92 16.51
C LEU A 4 1.39 1.22 15.82
N PRO A 5 2.36 0.29 15.84
CA PRO A 5 3.63 0.49 15.15
C PRO A 5 3.42 0.57 13.63
N LEU A 6 4.24 1.35 12.93
CA LEU A 6 4.14 1.49 11.45
C LEU A 6 4.23 0.14 10.72
N VAL A 7 4.98 -0.81 11.27
CA VAL A 7 5.12 -2.17 10.72
C VAL A 7 3.79 -2.93 10.65
N PHE A 8 2.79 -2.52 11.43
CA PHE A 8 1.45 -3.12 11.38
C PHE A 8 0.78 -2.97 10.00
N SER A 9 1.23 -2.00 9.19
CA SER A 9 0.77 -1.85 7.80
C SER A 9 0.97 -3.12 6.95
N GLY A 10 2.00 -3.92 7.24
CA GLY A 10 2.19 -5.23 6.60
C GLY A 10 1.08 -6.23 6.90
N CYS A 11 0.52 -6.21 8.13
CA CYS A 11 -0.64 -7.04 8.47
C CYS A 11 -1.88 -6.61 7.69
N LEU A 12 -2.05 -5.30 7.45
CA LEU A 12 -3.16 -4.79 6.65
C LEU A 12 -3.09 -5.28 5.20
N LEU A 13 -1.88 -5.26 4.63
CA LEU A 13 -1.65 -5.81 3.29
C LEU A 13 -1.93 -7.31 3.23
N GLY A 14 -1.50 -8.06 4.25
CA GLY A 14 -1.77 -9.49 4.37
C GLY A 14 -3.27 -9.80 4.42
N LEU A 15 -4.04 -9.07 5.23
CA LEU A 15 -5.50 -9.22 5.30
C LEU A 15 -6.19 -8.89 3.98
N ALA A 16 -5.81 -7.77 3.35
CA ALA A 16 -6.36 -7.35 2.07
C ALA A 16 -6.04 -8.37 0.96
N GLY A 17 -4.78 -8.82 0.89
CA GLY A 17 -4.33 -9.80 -0.09
C GLY A 17 -4.99 -11.16 0.09
N ALA A 18 -5.02 -11.69 1.32
CA ALA A 18 -5.68 -12.96 1.64
C ALA A 18 -7.18 -12.90 1.33
N GLY A 19 -7.84 -11.80 1.68
CA GLY A 19 -9.25 -11.60 1.35
C GLY A 19 -9.50 -11.61 -0.16
N ASN A 20 -8.63 -10.98 -0.94
CA ASN A 20 -8.77 -10.95 -2.40
C ASN A 20 -8.49 -12.33 -3.04
N LEU A 21 -7.49 -13.08 -2.55
CA LEU A 21 -7.15 -14.41 -3.05
C LEU A 21 -8.24 -15.45 -2.79
N MET A 22 -8.94 -15.34 -1.66
CA MET A 22 -9.98 -16.32 -1.28
C MET A 22 -11.34 -16.04 -1.91
N LEU A 23 -11.45 -15.05 -2.78
CA LEU A 23 -12.73 -14.61 -3.34
C LEU A 23 -13.51 -15.74 -4.03
N ASP A 24 -12.82 -16.51 -4.87
CA ASP A 24 -13.46 -17.54 -5.71
C ASP A 24 -13.61 -18.89 -4.97
N THR A 25 -12.79 -19.13 -3.93
CA THR A 25 -12.78 -20.41 -3.21
C THR A 25 -13.61 -20.39 -1.94
N LEU A 26 -13.48 -19.32 -1.13
CA LEU A 26 -14.12 -19.18 0.17
C LEU A 26 -14.71 -17.74 0.32
N PRO A 27 -15.83 -17.43 -0.36
CA PRO A 27 -16.34 -16.04 -0.42
C PRO A 27 -16.68 -15.45 0.95
N ILE A 28 -17.19 -16.25 1.90
CA ILE A 28 -17.50 -15.78 3.25
C ILE A 28 -16.22 -15.36 3.98
N LEU A 29 -15.17 -16.16 3.91
CA LEU A 29 -13.89 -15.85 4.54
C LEU A 29 -13.22 -14.66 3.87
N SER A 30 -13.31 -14.57 2.54
CA SER A 30 -12.86 -13.40 1.76
C SER A 30 -13.52 -12.11 2.25
N HIS A 31 -14.84 -12.11 2.45
CA HIS A 31 -15.57 -10.96 2.98
C HIS A 31 -15.12 -10.59 4.40
N LEU A 32 -14.98 -11.57 5.29
CA LEU A 32 -14.54 -11.34 6.67
C LEU A 32 -13.13 -10.72 6.72
N LEU A 33 -12.19 -11.26 5.97
CA LEU A 33 -10.81 -10.77 5.93
C LEU A 33 -10.73 -9.37 5.32
N SER A 34 -11.39 -9.14 4.18
CA SER A 34 -11.38 -7.84 3.50
C SER A 34 -12.07 -6.76 4.33
N LEU A 35 -13.20 -7.07 4.96
CA LEU A 35 -13.94 -6.14 5.83
C LEU A 35 -13.09 -5.78 7.06
N THR A 36 -12.51 -6.78 7.72
CA THR A 36 -11.61 -6.57 8.86
C THR A 36 -10.40 -5.73 8.43
N GLY A 37 -9.81 -6.05 7.28
CA GLY A 37 -8.71 -5.28 6.70
C GLY A 37 -9.08 -3.82 6.45
N LEU A 38 -10.26 -3.56 5.91
CA LEU A 38 -10.76 -2.20 5.63
C LEU A 38 -10.98 -1.39 6.92
N ILE A 39 -11.61 -1.98 7.92
CA ILE A 39 -11.84 -1.34 9.23
C ILE A 39 -10.51 -0.98 9.90
N LEU A 40 -9.58 -1.93 9.92
CA LEU A 40 -8.26 -1.72 10.51
C LEU A 40 -7.42 -0.71 9.70
N TRP A 41 -7.57 -0.68 8.36
CA TRP A 41 -6.88 0.27 7.49
C TRP A 41 -7.34 1.71 7.78
N ILE A 42 -8.66 1.93 7.89
CA ILE A 42 -9.24 3.23 8.25
C ILE A 42 -8.80 3.62 9.67
N TYR A 43 -8.87 2.69 10.62
CA TYR A 43 -8.44 2.93 12.01
C TYR A 43 -6.95 3.33 12.07
N PHE A 44 -6.10 2.62 11.35
CA PHE A 44 -4.67 2.93 11.24
C PHE A 44 -4.42 4.33 10.66
N LEU A 45 -5.12 4.68 9.57
CA LEU A 45 -5.04 6.00 8.96
C LEU A 45 -5.39 7.10 9.97
N ILE A 46 -6.55 6.98 10.61
CA ILE A 46 -7.05 7.95 11.60
C ILE A 46 -6.04 8.11 12.73
N LEU A 47 -5.57 7.00 13.29
CA LEU A 47 -4.65 7.01 14.43
C LEU A 47 -3.32 7.71 14.10
N HIS A 48 -2.78 7.48 12.90
CA HIS A 48 -1.53 8.11 12.46
C HIS A 48 -1.69 9.57 12.04
N LEU A 49 -2.88 9.97 11.57
CA LEU A 49 -3.21 11.39 11.34
C LEU A 49 -3.27 12.16 12.66
N PHE A 50 -3.92 11.62 13.69
CA PHE A 50 -3.96 12.25 15.01
C PHE A 50 -2.60 12.29 15.72
N SER A 51 -1.74 11.29 15.47
CA SER A 51 -0.38 11.20 16.04
C SER A 51 0.70 11.63 15.04
N TRP A 52 0.42 12.60 14.17
CA TRP A 52 1.29 12.97 13.06
C TRP A 52 2.72 13.33 13.46
N LYS A 53 2.91 14.04 14.58
CA LYS A 53 4.24 14.42 15.08
C LYS A 53 5.13 13.20 15.35
N GLU A 54 4.58 12.20 16.03
CA GLU A 54 5.27 10.96 16.37
C GLU A 54 5.49 10.10 15.12
N THR A 55 4.48 10.00 14.26
CA THR A 55 4.57 9.30 12.97
C THR A 55 5.69 9.86 12.12
N LYS A 56 5.81 11.18 12.02
CA LYS A 56 6.88 11.85 11.28
C LYS A 56 8.27 11.52 11.83
N GLN A 57 8.43 11.38 13.14
CA GLN A 57 9.70 10.96 13.76
C GLN A 57 10.05 9.50 13.41
N GLU A 58 9.07 8.61 13.41
CA GLU A 58 9.30 7.22 13.01
C GLU A 58 9.66 7.09 11.52
N LEU A 59 9.05 7.89 10.65
CA LEU A 59 9.33 7.95 9.20
C LEU A 59 10.73 8.52 8.86
N THR A 60 11.52 8.94 9.86
CA THR A 60 12.94 9.27 9.65
C THR A 60 13.84 8.03 9.59
N LYS A 61 13.33 6.87 10.02
CA LYS A 61 14.06 5.60 10.00
C LYS A 61 13.82 4.88 8.68
N PRO A 62 14.88 4.54 7.89
CA PRO A 62 14.70 3.93 6.57
C PRO A 62 13.83 2.67 6.55
N PRO A 63 14.00 1.68 7.48
CA PRO A 63 13.19 0.47 7.46
C PRO A 63 11.69 0.72 7.74
N LEU A 64 11.39 1.75 8.56
CA LEU A 64 10.00 2.08 8.89
C LEU A 64 9.31 2.82 7.75
N LEU A 65 10.04 3.73 7.07
CA LEU A 65 9.50 4.43 5.92
C LEU A 65 9.25 3.47 4.74
N SER A 66 10.21 2.58 4.45
CA SER A 66 10.03 1.59 3.38
C SER A 66 8.92 0.58 3.71
N GLY A 67 8.82 0.13 4.97
CA GLY A 67 7.75 -0.75 5.42
C GLY A 67 6.36 -0.10 5.33
N MET A 68 6.27 1.23 5.48
CA MET A 68 5.01 1.97 5.35
C MET A 68 4.42 1.92 3.93
N GLY A 69 5.21 1.58 2.91
CA GLY A 69 4.72 1.33 1.53
C GLY A 69 3.63 0.25 1.46
N THR A 70 3.61 -0.71 2.41
CA THR A 70 2.54 -1.73 2.47
C THR A 70 1.16 -1.14 2.81
N PHE A 71 1.09 0.05 3.41
CA PHE A 71 -0.17 0.72 3.72
C PHE A 71 -0.95 1.17 2.46
N PRO A 72 -0.37 1.92 1.52
CA PRO A 72 -1.04 2.27 0.28
C PRO A 72 -1.32 1.04 -0.61
N MET A 73 -0.43 0.04 -0.64
CA MET A 73 -0.71 -1.21 -1.34
C MET A 73 -1.99 -1.89 -0.84
N ALA A 74 -2.16 -1.98 0.50
CA ALA A 74 -3.38 -2.51 1.10
C ALA A 74 -4.61 -1.69 0.67
N GLY A 75 -4.50 -0.36 0.62
CA GLY A 75 -5.57 0.53 0.17
C GLY A 75 -5.98 0.29 -1.27
N MET A 76 -5.03 0.07 -2.20
CA MET A 76 -5.32 -0.28 -3.59
C MET A 76 -6.07 -1.61 -3.72
N ILE A 77 -5.69 -2.64 -2.96
CA ILE A 77 -6.41 -3.93 -2.93
C ILE A 77 -7.81 -3.77 -2.30
N LEU A 78 -7.91 -3.06 -1.17
CA LEU A 78 -9.18 -2.83 -0.49
C LEU A 78 -10.15 -2.01 -1.33
N SER A 79 -9.66 -1.15 -2.23
CA SER A 79 -10.53 -0.41 -3.16
C SER A 79 -11.29 -1.33 -4.11
N THR A 80 -10.70 -2.45 -4.54
CA THR A 80 -11.40 -3.46 -5.35
C THR A 80 -12.50 -4.16 -4.54
N TYR A 81 -12.28 -4.37 -3.26
CA TYR A 81 -13.29 -4.91 -2.36
C TYR A 81 -14.44 -3.92 -2.15
N VAL A 82 -14.15 -2.63 -1.94
CA VAL A 82 -15.18 -1.58 -1.83
C VAL A 82 -16.03 -1.51 -3.10
N PHE A 83 -15.43 -1.61 -4.28
CA PHE A 83 -16.15 -1.64 -5.55
C PHE A 83 -17.10 -2.84 -5.65
N ARG A 84 -16.68 -4.02 -5.16
CA ARG A 84 -17.53 -5.23 -5.16
C ARG A 84 -18.75 -5.10 -4.26
N ILE A 85 -18.59 -4.45 -3.09
CA ILE A 85 -19.74 -4.26 -2.17
C ILE A 85 -20.67 -3.14 -2.65
N PHE A 86 -20.09 -2.07 -3.20
CA PHE A 86 -20.82 -0.87 -3.61
C PHE A 86 -20.66 -0.60 -5.12
N PRO A 87 -21.14 -1.50 -6.01
CA PRO A 87 -20.97 -1.33 -7.45
C PRO A 87 -21.65 -0.07 -7.99
N HIS A 88 -22.66 0.44 -7.28
CA HIS A 88 -23.38 1.67 -7.64
C HIS A 88 -22.63 2.96 -7.27
N LEU A 89 -21.53 2.86 -6.52
CA LEU A 89 -20.71 4.00 -6.11
C LEU A 89 -19.23 3.82 -6.52
N PRO A 90 -18.96 3.69 -7.84
CA PRO A 90 -17.59 3.45 -8.33
C PRO A 90 -16.63 4.58 -7.94
N ILE A 91 -17.12 5.81 -7.82
CA ILE A 91 -16.33 6.99 -7.47
C ILE A 91 -15.64 6.83 -6.11
N VAL A 92 -16.29 6.21 -5.13
CA VAL A 92 -15.69 5.98 -3.80
C VAL A 92 -14.53 5.00 -3.88
N ALA A 93 -14.71 3.89 -4.59
CA ALA A 93 -13.67 2.89 -4.78
C ALA A 93 -12.49 3.44 -5.60
N GLN A 94 -12.77 4.16 -6.69
CA GLN A 94 -11.75 4.81 -7.50
C GLN A 94 -11.02 5.91 -6.72
N GLY A 95 -11.74 6.70 -5.93
CA GLY A 95 -11.14 7.73 -5.06
C GLY A 95 -10.18 7.12 -4.04
N LEU A 96 -10.56 6.01 -3.40
CA LEU A 96 -9.70 5.26 -2.48
C LEU A 96 -8.46 4.71 -3.19
N TRP A 97 -8.64 4.20 -4.41
CA TRP A 97 -7.55 3.69 -5.24
C TRP A 97 -6.55 4.80 -5.60
N TRP A 98 -7.03 5.93 -6.14
CA TRP A 98 -6.19 7.06 -6.50
C TRP A 98 -5.47 7.66 -5.29
N PHE A 99 -6.15 7.80 -4.16
CA PHE A 99 -5.53 8.24 -2.91
C PHE A 99 -4.36 7.34 -2.52
N SER A 100 -4.58 6.02 -2.53
CA SER A 100 -3.56 5.04 -2.19
C SER A 100 -2.40 5.04 -3.18
N PHE A 101 -2.70 5.11 -4.48
CA PHE A 101 -1.70 5.15 -5.54
C PHE A 101 -0.79 6.39 -5.45
N LEU A 102 -1.38 7.57 -5.25
CA LEU A 102 -0.62 8.81 -5.09
C LEU A 102 0.21 8.81 -3.80
N LEU A 103 -0.33 8.23 -2.73
CA LEU A 103 0.41 8.08 -1.47
C LEU A 103 1.63 7.16 -1.63
N ASP A 104 1.49 6.08 -2.39
CA ASP A 104 2.60 5.17 -2.67
C ASP A 104 3.72 5.87 -3.46
N TRP A 105 3.36 6.58 -4.52
CA TRP A 105 4.30 7.43 -5.26
C TRP A 105 4.99 8.46 -4.37
N ALA A 106 4.25 9.13 -3.49
CA ALA A 106 4.82 10.11 -2.57
C ALA A 106 5.85 9.45 -1.63
N LEU A 107 5.56 8.27 -1.11
CA LEU A 107 6.49 7.52 -0.26
C LEU A 107 7.75 7.09 -1.03
N ILE A 108 7.61 6.61 -2.28
CA ILE A 108 8.74 6.25 -3.15
C ILE A 108 9.63 7.47 -3.39
N VAL A 109 9.06 8.61 -3.76
CA VAL A 109 9.83 9.85 -4.03
C VAL A 109 10.55 10.33 -2.77
N ILE A 110 9.85 10.39 -1.63
CA ILE A 110 10.42 10.81 -0.35
C ILE A 110 11.56 9.88 0.07
N PHE A 111 11.35 8.57 -0.07
CA PHE A 111 12.36 7.57 0.27
C PHE A 111 13.59 7.68 -0.63
N THR A 112 13.38 7.81 -1.93
CA THR A 112 14.45 7.94 -2.93
C THR A 112 15.31 9.16 -2.65
N ILE A 113 14.71 10.32 -2.42
CA ILE A 113 15.43 11.57 -2.13
C ILE A 113 16.20 11.48 -0.82
N LYS A 114 15.60 10.90 0.23
CA LYS A 114 16.23 10.88 1.56
C LYS A 114 17.30 9.82 1.73
N PHE A 115 17.13 8.65 1.14
CA PHE A 115 17.91 7.47 1.47
C PHE A 115 18.59 6.81 0.26
N ALA A 116 17.96 6.77 -0.90
CA ALA A 116 18.53 6.12 -2.07
C ALA A 116 19.53 7.03 -2.82
N TYR A 117 19.18 8.31 -3.01
CA TYR A 117 20.05 9.25 -3.74
C TYR A 117 21.41 9.53 -3.07
N PRO A 118 21.53 9.64 -1.70
CA PRO A 118 22.83 9.81 -1.06
C PRO A 118 23.78 8.60 -1.17
N CYS A 119 23.37 7.55 -1.87
CA CYS A 119 24.19 6.37 -2.26
C CYS A 119 24.94 5.70 -1.10
N LYS A 120 24.38 5.69 0.10
CA LYS A 120 24.91 4.93 1.23
C LYS A 120 24.47 3.47 1.13
N ARG A 121 24.99 2.75 0.13
CA ARG A 121 24.72 1.31 -0.09
C ARG A 121 24.99 0.42 1.12
N VAL A 122 25.76 0.91 2.09
CA VAL A 122 26.15 0.15 3.30
C VAL A 122 24.96 -0.20 4.20
N ASN A 123 23.81 0.45 4.05
CA ASN A 123 22.63 0.27 4.92
C ASN A 123 21.37 -0.15 4.14
N SER A 124 21.50 -0.70 2.92
CA SER A 124 20.34 -1.20 2.20
C SER A 124 19.74 -2.41 2.93
N THR A 125 18.45 -2.35 3.22
CA THR A 125 17.72 -3.45 3.85
C THR A 125 16.74 -4.05 2.85
N PRO A 126 16.37 -5.34 2.97
CA PRO A 126 15.39 -5.98 2.08
C PRO A 126 14.04 -5.25 2.02
N SER A 127 13.70 -4.46 3.05
CA SER A 127 12.49 -3.65 3.06
C SER A 127 12.44 -2.56 2.00
N TRP A 128 13.59 -2.16 1.43
CA TRP A 128 13.64 -1.17 0.34
C TRP A 128 12.95 -1.72 -0.91
N THR A 129 13.20 -2.99 -1.24
CA THR A 129 12.56 -3.64 -2.39
C THR A 129 11.05 -3.68 -2.24
N VAL A 130 10.53 -3.86 -1.01
CA VAL A 130 9.09 -3.87 -0.74
C VAL A 130 8.43 -2.57 -1.18
N LEU A 131 9.06 -1.41 -0.90
CA LEU A 131 8.51 -0.11 -1.27
C LEU A 131 8.43 0.06 -2.80
N TYR A 132 9.49 -0.29 -3.51
CA TYR A 132 9.56 -0.08 -4.96
C TYR A 132 8.77 -1.12 -5.77
N VAL A 133 8.78 -2.38 -5.32
CA VAL A 133 7.96 -3.43 -5.94
C VAL A 133 6.48 -3.21 -5.66
N GLY A 134 6.18 -2.56 -4.54
CA GLY A 134 4.81 -2.33 -4.09
C GLY A 134 3.94 -1.59 -5.09
N ILE A 135 4.52 -0.67 -5.86
CA ILE A 135 3.78 0.05 -6.90
C ILE A 135 3.19 -0.89 -7.97
N ALA A 136 3.77 -2.10 -8.14
CA ALA A 136 3.24 -3.10 -9.06
C ALA A 136 1.85 -3.65 -8.63
N VAL A 137 1.42 -3.43 -7.38
CA VAL A 137 0.04 -3.72 -6.95
C VAL A 137 -0.98 -2.92 -7.75
N ALA A 138 -0.60 -1.73 -8.24
CA ALA A 138 -1.45 -0.96 -9.16
C ALA A 138 -1.74 -1.72 -10.45
N ALA A 139 -0.79 -2.54 -10.93
CA ALA A 139 -0.98 -3.39 -12.09
C ALA A 139 -1.98 -4.55 -11.85
N LEU A 140 -2.15 -5.00 -10.61
CA LEU A 140 -3.15 -6.02 -10.25
C LEU A 140 -4.55 -5.41 -10.09
N THR A 141 -4.62 -4.15 -9.71
CA THR A 141 -5.87 -3.47 -9.35
C THR A 141 -6.36 -2.46 -10.40
N TYR A 142 -5.62 -2.29 -11.53
CA TYR A 142 -5.95 -1.35 -12.60
C TYR A 142 -7.36 -1.54 -13.21
N PRO A 143 -7.96 -2.75 -13.25
CA PRO A 143 -9.28 -2.91 -13.85
C PRO A 143 -10.35 -2.04 -13.19
N LEU A 144 -10.14 -1.63 -11.94
CA LEU A 144 -11.02 -0.71 -11.23
C LEU A 144 -11.03 0.69 -11.87
N VAL A 145 -9.89 1.12 -12.42
CA VAL A 145 -9.71 2.45 -13.00
C VAL A 145 -9.85 2.43 -14.53
N GLY A 146 -9.60 1.28 -15.15
CA GLY A 146 -9.73 1.07 -16.58
C GLY A 146 -8.56 1.61 -17.43
N ILE A 147 -7.46 2.06 -16.81
CA ILE A 147 -6.29 2.64 -17.50
C ILE A 147 -5.17 1.60 -17.53
N ILE A 148 -5.08 0.87 -18.64
CA ILE A 148 -4.10 -0.22 -18.80
C ILE A 148 -2.63 0.29 -18.83
N GLU A 149 -2.42 1.52 -19.27
CA GLU A 149 -1.10 2.14 -19.33
C GLU A 149 -0.47 2.27 -17.94
N ILE A 150 -1.28 2.53 -16.91
CA ILE A 150 -0.80 2.56 -15.52
C ILE A 150 -0.26 1.19 -15.12
N ALA A 151 -0.94 0.11 -15.51
CA ALA A 151 -0.50 -1.25 -15.20
C ALA A 151 0.88 -1.55 -15.81
N TYR A 152 1.08 -1.22 -17.08
CA TYR A 152 2.37 -1.44 -17.74
C TYR A 152 3.47 -0.60 -17.14
N VAL A 153 3.22 0.70 -16.94
CA VAL A 153 4.23 1.63 -16.38
C VAL A 153 4.65 1.19 -14.97
N THR A 154 3.68 0.89 -14.10
CA THR A 154 3.99 0.52 -12.72
C THR A 154 4.67 -0.84 -12.60
N LEU A 155 4.28 -1.81 -13.45
CA LEU A 155 4.91 -3.12 -13.51
C LEU A 155 6.37 -3.02 -13.96
N ILE A 156 6.62 -2.32 -15.07
CA ILE A 156 7.97 -2.13 -15.62
C ILE A 156 8.84 -1.35 -14.60
N PHE A 157 8.30 -0.29 -14.02
CA PHE A 157 8.99 0.51 -13.02
C PHE A 157 9.37 -0.31 -11.79
N GLY A 158 8.43 -1.05 -11.20
CA GLY A 158 8.70 -1.91 -10.05
C GLY A 158 9.73 -3.00 -10.36
N PHE A 159 9.64 -3.61 -11.55
CA PHE A 159 10.59 -4.62 -12.02
C PHE A 159 12.01 -4.05 -12.17
N LEU A 160 12.16 -2.94 -12.89
CA LEU A 160 13.48 -2.32 -13.13
C LEU A 160 14.16 -1.89 -11.82
N LEU A 161 13.39 -1.33 -10.88
CA LEU A 161 13.95 -0.89 -9.60
C LEU A 161 14.38 -2.05 -8.71
N THR A 162 13.75 -3.22 -8.83
CA THR A 162 14.17 -4.42 -8.11
C THR A 162 15.59 -4.86 -8.50
N PHE A 163 15.98 -4.66 -9.76
CA PHE A 163 17.33 -4.99 -10.23
C PHE A 163 18.36 -3.89 -9.98
N TYR A 164 17.91 -2.65 -9.77
CA TYR A 164 18.80 -1.53 -9.50
C TYR A 164 19.25 -1.46 -8.03
N LEU A 165 18.43 -1.93 -7.08
CA LEU A 165 18.69 -1.93 -5.64
C LEU A 165 19.51 -3.12 -5.18
#